data_da1b3b1fc2cf6a21c57c1a411428e7b7
#
_entry.id   da1b3b1fc2cf6a21c57c1a411428e7b7
#
_cell.length_a   1.000
_cell.length_b   1.000
_cell.length_c   1.000
_cell.angle_alpha   90.00
_cell.angle_beta   90.00
_cell.angle_gamma   90.00
#
_symmetry.space_group_name_H-M   'P 1'
#
loop_
_entity.id
_entity.type
_entity.pdbx_description
1 polymer ?
#
loop_
_entity_poly.entity_id
_entity_poly.type
_entity_poly.pdbx_seq_one_letter_code
_entity_poly.pdbx_strand_id
1 'polypeptide(L)'
;MTTPINSLRGLSRDSVWDYENGFYWFSDQSRINKLLAHYELYRRIVDLPGDVVEFGVFKGLSLIRFAQFRALMETDQSRRIVGFDAFGKFPSEGLARAADRDFIARFEAAAGHGLARDELGAVLREKGFGNIDLVAGDVFETLPRYLASRPELRLSLLHLDMDVAEPTRFVLETLYDRVVPGGLVVIDDYATVAGATDVVDDFLRDRGLQLRKLPNYRTPAFIVRP
;
A
#
# COMPACT_ATOMS: atom_id res chain seq x y z
N MET A 1 5.59 -28.85 4.97
CA MET A 1 5.80 -27.89 6.08
C MET A 1 6.87 -26.90 5.62
N THR A 2 6.61 -25.62 5.61
CA THR A 2 7.60 -24.59 5.27
C THR A 2 8.57 -24.42 6.47
N THR A 3 9.86 -24.32 6.19
CA THR A 3 10.86 -24.03 7.25
C THR A 3 10.56 -22.64 7.84
N PRO A 4 10.46 -22.52 9.17
CA PRO A 4 10.21 -21.23 9.80
C PRO A 4 11.30 -20.20 9.47
N ILE A 5 10.90 -18.93 9.25
CA ILE A 5 11.83 -17.83 9.07
C ILE A 5 12.31 -17.39 10.46
N ASN A 6 13.55 -17.71 10.81
CA ASN A 6 14.14 -17.34 12.10
C ASN A 6 14.77 -15.94 12.08
N SER A 7 15.21 -15.48 10.92
CA SER A 7 15.77 -14.14 10.74
C SER A 7 15.45 -13.56 9.38
N LEU A 8 15.26 -12.25 9.31
CA LEU A 8 15.03 -11.50 8.08
C LEU A 8 15.67 -10.11 8.20
N ARG A 9 16.55 -9.78 7.24
CA ARG A 9 17.20 -8.45 7.20
C ARG A 9 17.85 -8.03 8.53
N GLY A 10 18.53 -8.97 9.21
CA GLY A 10 19.22 -8.73 10.48
C GLY A 10 18.31 -8.71 11.71
N LEU A 11 17.00 -8.85 11.55
CA LEU A 11 16.06 -9.01 12.66
C LEU A 11 15.87 -10.51 12.96
N SER A 12 15.85 -10.89 14.25
CA SER A 12 15.65 -12.26 14.71
C SER A 12 14.27 -12.44 15.34
N ARG A 13 13.67 -13.59 15.12
CA ARG A 13 12.42 -13.97 15.77
C ARG A 13 12.55 -14.00 17.30
N ASP A 14 13.73 -14.35 17.81
CA ASP A 14 13.96 -14.44 19.25
C ASP A 14 13.81 -13.09 19.98
N SER A 15 13.92 -11.98 19.23
CA SER A 15 13.79 -10.62 19.76
C SER A 15 12.43 -9.99 19.53
N VAL A 16 11.37 -10.76 19.25
CA VAL A 16 10.04 -10.23 18.90
C VAL A 16 9.48 -9.30 19.98
N TRP A 17 9.69 -9.62 21.25
CA TRP A 17 9.25 -8.81 22.39
C TRP A 17 10.00 -7.48 22.48
N ASP A 18 11.29 -7.48 22.17
CA ASP A 18 12.11 -6.27 22.15
C ASP A 18 11.66 -5.34 21.01
N TYR A 19 11.27 -5.88 19.84
CA TYR A 19 10.73 -5.09 18.73
C TYR A 19 9.38 -4.46 19.08
N GLU A 20 8.49 -5.21 19.72
CA GLU A 20 7.20 -4.69 20.18
C GLU A 20 7.40 -3.56 21.19
N ASN A 21 8.18 -3.81 22.24
CA ASN A 21 8.49 -2.80 23.26
C ASN A 21 9.22 -1.59 22.66
N GLY A 22 10.25 -1.83 21.82
CA GLY A 22 11.02 -0.79 21.16
C GLY A 22 10.16 0.09 20.24
N PHE A 23 9.18 -0.51 19.57
CA PHE A 23 8.19 0.26 18.80
C PHE A 23 7.45 1.26 19.67
N TYR A 24 6.94 0.86 20.84
CA TYR A 24 6.20 1.77 21.73
C TYR A 24 7.12 2.76 22.47
N TRP A 25 8.37 2.39 22.77
CA TRP A 25 9.29 3.28 23.48
C TRP A 25 9.87 4.37 22.58
N PHE A 26 10.11 4.09 21.32
CA PHE A 26 10.93 4.94 20.46
C PHE A 26 10.21 5.46 19.20
N SER A 27 9.06 4.88 18.82
CA SER A 27 8.37 5.37 17.65
C SER A 27 7.63 6.68 17.92
N ASP A 28 7.60 7.54 16.92
CA ASP A 28 6.74 8.70 16.91
C ASP A 28 5.25 8.31 16.91
N GLN A 29 4.42 9.14 17.53
CA GLN A 29 2.97 8.92 17.63
C GLN A 29 2.31 8.73 16.26
N SER A 30 2.87 9.30 15.20
CA SER A 30 2.38 9.14 13.83
C SER A 30 2.32 7.67 13.38
N ARG A 31 3.24 6.82 13.90
CA ARG A 31 3.29 5.40 13.54
C ARG A 31 2.06 4.63 14.03
N ILE A 32 1.61 4.94 15.24
CA ILE A 32 0.37 4.38 15.81
C ILE A 32 -0.85 4.98 15.10
N ASN A 33 -0.83 6.29 14.86
CA ASN A 33 -1.91 6.97 14.13
C ASN A 33 -2.10 6.37 12.72
N LYS A 34 -1.01 6.08 11.99
CA LYS A 34 -1.08 5.44 10.66
C LYS A 34 -1.66 4.02 10.75
N LEU A 35 -1.31 3.25 11.80
CA LEU A 35 -1.92 1.93 12.04
C LEU A 35 -3.43 2.04 12.24
N LEU A 36 -3.87 2.95 13.11
CA LEU A 36 -5.29 3.17 13.41
C LEU A 36 -6.04 3.72 12.20
N ALA A 37 -5.40 4.57 11.39
CA ALA A 37 -5.97 5.07 10.16
C ALA A 37 -6.24 3.94 9.15
N HIS A 38 -5.26 3.06 8.92
CA HIS A 38 -5.44 1.89 8.06
C HIS A 38 -6.56 0.96 8.58
N TYR A 39 -6.62 0.74 9.90
CA TYR A 39 -7.67 -0.05 10.52
C TYR A 39 -9.06 0.55 10.29
N GLU A 40 -9.21 1.85 10.57
CA GLU A 40 -10.49 2.55 10.41
C GLU A 40 -10.95 2.57 8.94
N LEU A 41 -10.03 2.76 7.99
CA LEU A 41 -10.35 2.74 6.57
C LEU A 41 -10.70 1.32 6.11
N TYR A 42 -9.95 0.31 6.54
CA TYR A 42 -10.26 -1.09 6.21
C TYR A 42 -11.64 -1.49 6.75
N ARG A 43 -11.98 -1.09 7.95
CA ARG A 43 -13.26 -1.39 8.58
C ARG A 43 -14.48 -0.86 7.80
N ARG A 44 -14.29 0.20 6.99
CA ARG A 44 -15.36 0.78 6.16
C ARG A 44 -15.68 -0.03 4.91
N ILE A 45 -14.83 -0.96 4.54
CA ILE A 45 -14.98 -1.73 3.30
C ILE A 45 -15.40 -3.18 3.53
N VAL A 46 -15.52 -3.64 4.76
CA VAL A 46 -15.80 -5.06 5.05
C VAL A 46 -17.13 -5.56 4.46
N ASP A 47 -18.11 -4.69 4.37
CA ASP A 47 -19.44 -4.99 3.79
C ASP A 47 -19.50 -4.74 2.27
N LEU A 48 -18.43 -4.25 1.66
CA LEU A 48 -18.37 -3.95 0.23
C LEU A 48 -17.75 -5.10 -0.55
N PRO A 49 -18.27 -5.43 -1.75
CA PRO A 49 -17.59 -6.39 -2.63
C PRO A 49 -16.31 -5.76 -3.22
N GLY A 50 -15.38 -6.62 -3.65
CA GLY A 50 -14.16 -6.21 -4.33
C GLY A 50 -12.90 -6.42 -3.50
N ASP A 51 -11.78 -6.38 -4.20
CA ASP A 51 -10.47 -6.68 -3.66
C ASP A 51 -9.80 -5.44 -3.03
N VAL A 52 -8.76 -5.66 -2.24
CA VAL A 52 -7.83 -4.62 -1.77
C VAL A 52 -6.61 -4.65 -2.67
N VAL A 53 -6.27 -3.50 -3.26
CA VAL A 53 -5.06 -3.38 -4.10
C VAL A 53 -4.18 -2.26 -3.57
N GLU A 54 -2.92 -2.56 -3.37
CA GLU A 54 -1.88 -1.65 -2.90
C GLU A 54 -0.80 -1.46 -3.95
N PHE A 55 -0.40 -0.21 -4.14
CA PHE A 55 0.73 0.18 -4.97
C PHE A 55 1.78 0.86 -4.10
N GLY A 56 3.02 0.34 -4.13
CA GLY A 56 4.08 0.74 -3.21
C GLY A 56 4.06 -0.10 -1.93
N VAL A 57 4.51 -1.35 -2.04
CA VAL A 57 4.51 -2.31 -0.92
C VAL A 57 5.73 -2.16 -0.03
N PHE A 58 6.89 -1.80 -0.61
CA PHE A 58 8.17 -1.60 0.06
C PHE A 58 8.58 -2.79 0.94
N LYS A 59 8.49 -2.65 2.28
CA LYS A 59 8.78 -3.72 3.26
C LYS A 59 7.53 -4.48 3.71
N GLY A 60 6.40 -4.26 3.07
CA GLY A 60 5.15 -4.99 3.29
C GLY A 60 4.34 -4.57 4.50
N LEU A 61 4.66 -3.43 5.15
CA LEU A 61 4.01 -3.06 6.41
C LEU A 61 2.50 -2.89 6.28
N SER A 62 2.04 -2.11 5.30
CA SER A 62 0.61 -1.84 5.03
C SER A 62 -0.08 -3.09 4.49
N LEU A 63 0.54 -3.81 3.56
CA LEU A 63 0.01 -5.06 3.02
C LEU A 63 -0.23 -6.11 4.13
N ILE A 64 0.75 -6.28 5.02
CA ILE A 64 0.62 -7.18 6.17
C ILE A 64 -0.49 -6.72 7.11
N ARG A 65 -0.65 -5.41 7.35
CA ARG A 65 -1.76 -4.87 8.15
C ARG A 65 -3.10 -5.21 7.52
N PHE A 66 -3.27 -5.00 6.22
CA PHE A 66 -4.51 -5.35 5.52
C PHE A 66 -4.80 -6.85 5.59
N ALA A 67 -3.78 -7.70 5.44
CA ALA A 67 -3.94 -9.14 5.62
C ALA A 67 -4.34 -9.52 7.06
N GLN A 68 -3.78 -8.85 8.07
CA GLN A 68 -4.17 -9.03 9.47
C GLN A 68 -5.60 -8.55 9.74
N PHE A 69 -6.01 -7.40 9.20
CA PHE A 69 -7.37 -6.89 9.35
C PHE A 69 -8.39 -7.80 8.68
N ARG A 70 -8.07 -8.33 7.50
CA ARG A 70 -8.88 -9.36 6.85
C ARG A 70 -9.03 -10.58 7.75
N ALA A 71 -7.94 -11.10 8.30
CA ALA A 71 -7.98 -12.26 9.19
C ALA A 71 -8.76 -12.02 10.49
N LEU A 72 -8.86 -10.77 10.96
CA LEU A 72 -9.60 -10.39 12.16
C LEU A 72 -11.10 -10.16 11.90
N MET A 73 -11.47 -9.65 10.74
CA MET A 73 -12.83 -9.17 10.44
C MET A 73 -13.53 -9.97 9.35
N GLU A 74 -12.78 -10.73 8.56
CA GLU A 74 -13.25 -11.48 7.39
C GLU A 74 -12.51 -12.82 7.31
N THR A 75 -12.44 -13.39 6.11
CA THR A 75 -11.66 -14.60 5.80
C THR A 75 -10.81 -14.39 4.53
N ASP A 76 -9.87 -15.29 4.28
CA ASP A 76 -9.10 -15.27 3.02
C ASP A 76 -9.98 -15.37 1.77
N GLN A 77 -11.19 -15.91 1.90
CA GLN A 77 -12.13 -16.07 0.79
C GLN A 77 -13.01 -14.84 0.57
N SER A 78 -13.07 -13.92 1.52
CA SER A 78 -13.92 -12.72 1.41
C SER A 78 -13.44 -11.78 0.30
N ARG A 79 -12.13 -11.62 0.15
CA ARG A 79 -11.49 -10.79 -0.89
C ARG A 79 -10.04 -11.16 -1.08
N ARG A 80 -9.50 -10.85 -2.24
CA ARG A 80 -8.07 -10.90 -2.50
C ARG A 80 -7.40 -9.62 -2.01
N ILE A 81 -6.10 -9.74 -1.66
CA ILE A 81 -5.21 -8.59 -1.46
C ILE A 81 -4.13 -8.66 -2.54
N VAL A 82 -3.88 -7.56 -3.24
CA VAL A 82 -2.89 -7.51 -4.32
C VAL A 82 -1.91 -6.39 -4.01
N GLY A 83 -0.62 -6.70 -4.01
CA GLY A 83 0.45 -5.73 -3.85
C GLY A 83 1.28 -5.59 -5.12
N PHE A 84 1.35 -4.38 -5.67
CA PHE A 84 2.22 -4.01 -6.78
C PHE A 84 3.44 -3.26 -6.26
N ASP A 85 4.62 -3.71 -6.63
CA ASP A 85 5.89 -3.07 -6.26
C ASP A 85 7.01 -3.52 -7.20
N ALA A 86 8.09 -2.78 -7.27
CA ALA A 86 9.32 -3.23 -7.91
C ALA A 86 9.96 -4.40 -7.14
N PHE A 87 9.70 -4.51 -5.85
CA PHE A 87 10.25 -5.50 -4.90
C PHE A 87 11.78 -5.48 -4.85
N GLY A 88 12.30 -4.41 -4.26
CA GLY A 88 13.74 -4.20 -4.11
C GLY A 88 14.09 -2.73 -4.10
N LYS A 89 14.96 -2.34 -5.02
CA LYS A 89 15.34 -0.95 -5.22
C LYS A 89 14.22 -0.18 -5.91
N PHE A 90 14.03 1.08 -5.51
CA PHE A 90 13.04 1.96 -6.14
C PHE A 90 13.41 2.23 -7.61
N PRO A 91 12.48 2.12 -8.58
CA PRO A 91 12.73 2.47 -9.97
C PRO A 91 13.03 3.96 -10.08
N SER A 92 14.27 4.31 -10.40
CA SER A 92 14.69 5.72 -10.59
C SER A 92 14.77 6.12 -12.06
N GLU A 93 14.76 5.16 -12.97
CA GLU A 93 14.82 5.40 -14.42
C GLU A 93 13.45 5.92 -14.91
N GLY A 94 13.48 6.96 -15.75
CA GLY A 94 12.26 7.53 -16.33
C GLY A 94 11.52 8.57 -15.49
N LEU A 95 11.97 8.86 -14.27
CA LEU A 95 11.36 9.91 -13.44
C LEU A 95 11.67 11.30 -14.01
N ALA A 96 10.64 11.99 -14.48
CA ALA A 96 10.77 13.30 -15.10
C ALA A 96 11.14 14.39 -14.09
N ARG A 97 10.58 14.35 -12.87
CA ARG A 97 10.76 15.39 -11.85
C ARG A 97 12.04 15.20 -11.04
N ALA A 98 12.90 16.23 -10.97
CA ALA A 98 14.10 16.22 -10.13
C ALA A 98 13.76 16.02 -8.64
N ALA A 99 12.69 16.65 -8.16
CA ALA A 99 12.22 16.54 -6.78
C ALA A 99 11.88 15.09 -6.38
N ASP A 100 11.29 14.31 -7.29
CA ASP A 100 10.95 12.92 -7.04
C ASP A 100 12.24 12.07 -6.93
N ARG A 101 13.25 12.32 -7.79
CA ARG A 101 14.56 11.65 -7.71
C ARG A 101 15.30 11.95 -6.41
N ASP A 102 15.28 13.22 -5.97
CA ASP A 102 15.91 13.64 -4.72
C ASP A 102 15.20 13.06 -3.50
N PHE A 103 13.88 12.95 -3.56
CA PHE A 103 13.09 12.31 -2.51
C PHE A 103 13.48 10.83 -2.38
N ILE A 104 13.46 10.07 -3.48
CA ILE A 104 13.80 8.65 -3.50
C ILE A 104 15.21 8.41 -2.95
N ALA A 105 16.21 9.20 -3.41
CA ALA A 105 17.58 9.03 -2.94
C ALA A 105 17.70 9.21 -1.42
N ARG A 106 17.02 10.21 -0.85
CA ARG A 106 16.98 10.44 0.60
C ARG A 106 16.23 9.34 1.34
N PHE A 107 15.11 8.88 0.79
CA PHE A 107 14.29 7.83 1.38
C PHE A 107 15.07 6.50 1.42
N GLU A 108 15.68 6.06 0.32
CA GLU A 108 16.49 4.84 0.27
C GLU A 108 17.71 4.91 1.20
N ALA A 109 18.37 6.08 1.30
CA ALA A 109 19.48 6.27 2.23
C ALA A 109 19.06 6.10 3.70
N ALA A 110 17.85 6.52 4.06
CA ALA A 110 17.32 6.45 5.42
C ALA A 110 16.67 5.10 5.74
N ALA A 111 15.87 4.57 4.81
CA ALA A 111 15.01 3.41 5.04
C ALA A 111 15.53 2.10 4.41
N GLY A 112 16.55 2.18 3.54
CA GLY A 112 17.03 1.05 2.75
C GLY A 112 16.06 0.64 1.65
N HIS A 113 16.31 -0.52 1.03
CA HIS A 113 15.47 -1.04 -0.07
C HIS A 113 14.29 -1.86 0.44
N GLY A 114 13.25 -1.97 -0.38
CA GLY A 114 12.11 -2.86 -0.17
C GLY A 114 12.51 -4.33 -0.02
N LEU A 115 11.61 -5.16 0.46
CA LEU A 115 11.80 -6.62 0.46
C LEU A 115 11.74 -7.14 -0.97
N ALA A 116 12.49 -8.22 -1.24
CA ALA A 116 12.26 -9.00 -2.45
C ALA A 116 10.88 -9.68 -2.36
N ARG A 117 10.24 -9.88 -3.53
CA ARG A 117 8.92 -10.52 -3.61
C ARG A 117 8.87 -11.84 -2.85
N ASP A 118 9.89 -12.68 -3.02
CA ASP A 118 9.93 -14.00 -2.40
C ASP A 118 10.17 -13.94 -0.89
N GLU A 119 10.92 -12.93 -0.39
CA GLU A 119 11.08 -12.66 1.04
C GLU A 119 9.72 -12.32 1.68
N LEU A 120 8.99 -11.37 1.10
CA LEU A 120 7.66 -10.99 1.60
C LEU A 120 6.67 -12.14 1.44
N GLY A 121 6.69 -12.85 0.32
CA GLY A 121 5.85 -14.03 0.10
C GLY A 121 6.09 -15.13 1.14
N ALA A 122 7.33 -15.33 1.57
CA ALA A 122 7.65 -16.28 2.63
C ALA A 122 7.07 -15.83 3.99
N VAL A 123 7.18 -14.54 4.32
CA VAL A 123 6.58 -13.96 5.54
C VAL A 123 5.07 -14.16 5.56
N LEU A 124 4.39 -13.85 4.45
CA LEU A 124 2.93 -13.98 4.35
C LEU A 124 2.47 -15.44 4.50
N ARG A 125 3.16 -16.38 3.84
CA ARG A 125 2.87 -17.81 3.97
C ARG A 125 3.08 -18.31 5.41
N GLU A 126 4.15 -17.89 6.06
CA GLU A 126 4.43 -18.29 7.44
C GLU A 126 3.39 -17.74 8.43
N LYS A 127 2.85 -16.56 8.17
CA LYS A 127 1.74 -15.99 8.94
C LYS A 127 0.38 -16.64 8.63
N GLY A 128 0.34 -17.57 7.66
CA GLY A 128 -0.88 -18.24 7.24
C GLY A 128 -1.82 -17.38 6.40
N PHE A 129 -1.35 -16.28 5.84
CA PHE A 129 -2.16 -15.40 4.98
C PHE A 129 -2.21 -15.96 3.56
N GLY A 130 -3.39 -16.43 3.15
CA GLY A 130 -3.70 -16.89 1.79
C GLY A 130 -4.32 -15.78 0.93
N ASN A 131 -4.65 -16.11 -0.31
CA ASN A 131 -5.32 -15.24 -1.29
C ASN A 131 -4.69 -13.84 -1.40
N ILE A 132 -3.35 -13.82 -1.56
CA ILE A 132 -2.55 -12.61 -1.75
C ILE A 132 -1.71 -12.77 -3.02
N ASP A 133 -1.82 -11.81 -3.94
CA ASP A 133 -0.99 -11.72 -5.14
C ASP A 133 0.11 -10.65 -4.93
N LEU A 134 1.37 -10.99 -5.19
CA LEU A 134 2.49 -10.05 -5.25
C LEU A 134 2.93 -9.89 -6.70
N VAL A 135 2.68 -8.72 -7.28
CA VAL A 135 2.95 -8.39 -8.67
C VAL A 135 4.20 -7.53 -8.76
N ALA A 136 5.32 -8.17 -9.17
CA ALA A 136 6.63 -7.55 -9.20
C ALA A 136 6.92 -6.90 -10.56
N GLY A 137 7.43 -5.69 -10.56
CA GLY A 137 7.93 -4.97 -11.73
C GLY A 137 7.37 -3.57 -11.87
N ASP A 138 7.67 -2.96 -13.03
CA ASP A 138 7.18 -1.63 -13.38
C ASP A 138 5.65 -1.63 -13.49
N VAL A 139 5.01 -0.68 -12.80
CA VAL A 139 3.56 -0.55 -12.77
C VAL A 139 2.96 -0.27 -14.14
N PHE A 140 3.67 0.46 -15.00
CA PHE A 140 3.21 0.77 -16.37
C PHE A 140 3.09 -0.48 -17.25
N GLU A 141 3.84 -1.52 -16.93
CA GLU A 141 3.77 -2.81 -17.63
C GLU A 141 2.91 -3.84 -16.89
N THR A 142 3.05 -3.91 -15.57
CA THR A 142 2.45 -4.98 -14.77
C THR A 142 0.96 -4.79 -14.58
N LEU A 143 0.49 -3.55 -14.35
CA LEU A 143 -0.93 -3.27 -14.17
C LEU A 143 -1.78 -3.60 -15.41
N PRO A 144 -1.42 -3.19 -16.64
CA PRO A 144 -2.19 -3.58 -17.82
C PRO A 144 -2.25 -5.10 -18.04
N ARG A 145 -1.13 -5.81 -17.81
CA ARG A 145 -1.10 -7.29 -17.92
C ARG A 145 -2.00 -7.94 -16.87
N TYR A 146 -1.97 -7.45 -15.63
CA TYR A 146 -2.81 -7.96 -14.56
C TYR A 146 -4.30 -7.75 -14.89
N LEU A 147 -4.67 -6.57 -15.37
CA LEU A 147 -6.04 -6.26 -15.76
C LEU A 147 -6.52 -7.09 -16.96
N ALA A 148 -5.65 -7.37 -17.92
CA ALA A 148 -5.99 -8.25 -19.04
C ALA A 148 -6.28 -9.68 -18.59
N SER A 149 -5.60 -10.17 -17.54
CA SER A 149 -5.85 -11.48 -16.93
C SER A 149 -7.03 -11.49 -15.94
N ARG A 150 -7.53 -10.32 -15.54
CA ARG A 150 -8.57 -10.13 -14.53
C ARG A 150 -9.55 -9.01 -14.94
N PRO A 151 -10.25 -9.16 -16.06
CA PRO A 151 -11.17 -8.12 -16.55
C PRO A 151 -12.31 -7.81 -15.58
N GLU A 152 -12.68 -8.80 -14.76
CA GLU A 152 -13.71 -8.71 -13.72
C GLU A 152 -13.30 -7.91 -12.48
N LEU A 153 -12.02 -7.59 -12.29
CA LEU A 153 -11.49 -6.95 -11.08
C LEU A 153 -12.33 -5.73 -10.67
N ARG A 154 -12.79 -5.74 -9.44
CA ARG A 154 -13.39 -4.60 -8.73
C ARG A 154 -12.68 -4.41 -7.41
N LEU A 155 -12.65 -3.17 -6.93
CA LEU A 155 -11.89 -2.77 -5.75
C LEU A 155 -12.83 -2.22 -4.68
N SER A 156 -12.71 -2.70 -3.47
CA SER A 156 -13.28 -2.04 -2.30
C SER A 156 -12.30 -1.02 -1.71
N LEU A 157 -10.99 -1.26 -1.86
CA LEU A 157 -9.94 -0.36 -1.42
C LEU A 157 -8.78 -0.34 -2.43
N LEU A 158 -8.44 0.85 -2.90
CA LEU A 158 -7.23 1.15 -3.66
C LEU A 158 -6.31 1.97 -2.77
N HIS A 159 -5.13 1.45 -2.43
CA HIS A 159 -4.11 2.12 -1.62
C HIS A 159 -2.93 2.56 -2.48
N LEU A 160 -2.60 3.84 -2.46
CA LEU A 160 -1.53 4.47 -3.21
C LEU A 160 -0.47 4.99 -2.24
N ASP A 161 0.71 4.38 -2.27
CA ASP A 161 1.89 4.70 -1.44
C ASP A 161 3.15 4.60 -2.31
N MET A 162 3.16 5.37 -3.42
CA MET A 162 4.21 5.29 -4.46
C MET A 162 5.17 6.47 -4.47
N ASP A 163 4.89 7.50 -3.69
CA ASP A 163 5.74 8.69 -3.48
C ASP A 163 5.98 9.59 -4.72
N VAL A 164 5.63 9.17 -5.93
CA VAL A 164 5.97 9.88 -7.17
C VAL A 164 4.77 10.15 -8.08
N ALA A 165 4.86 11.21 -8.89
CA ALA A 165 3.74 11.76 -9.65
C ALA A 165 3.19 10.82 -10.74
N GLU A 166 4.05 10.37 -11.65
CA GLU A 166 3.63 9.67 -12.87
C GLU A 166 2.95 8.32 -12.57
N PRO A 167 3.52 7.42 -11.74
CA PRO A 167 2.86 6.18 -11.33
C PRO A 167 1.54 6.44 -10.61
N THR A 168 1.45 7.44 -9.72
CA THR A 168 0.23 7.81 -9.01
C THR A 168 -0.88 8.22 -9.98
N ARG A 169 -0.57 9.08 -10.96
CA ARG A 169 -1.51 9.48 -12.02
C ARG A 169 -2.00 8.27 -12.81
N PHE A 170 -1.07 7.46 -13.28
CA PHE A 170 -1.39 6.30 -14.11
C PHE A 170 -2.34 5.32 -13.40
N VAL A 171 -2.07 5.03 -12.14
CA VAL A 171 -2.89 4.10 -11.35
C VAL A 171 -4.26 4.70 -11.05
N LEU A 172 -4.34 5.98 -10.67
CA LEU A 172 -5.62 6.67 -10.44
C LEU A 172 -6.50 6.64 -11.69
N GLU A 173 -5.97 7.03 -12.84
CA GLU A 173 -6.71 7.07 -14.11
C GLU A 173 -7.15 5.67 -14.55
N THR A 174 -6.32 4.65 -14.31
CA THR A 174 -6.60 3.28 -14.73
C THR A 174 -7.62 2.57 -13.83
N LEU A 175 -7.56 2.79 -12.50
CA LEU A 175 -8.28 1.95 -11.54
C LEU A 175 -9.45 2.64 -10.84
N TYR A 176 -9.55 3.96 -10.86
CA TYR A 176 -10.63 4.65 -10.15
C TYR A 176 -12.02 4.11 -10.50
N ASP A 177 -12.29 3.88 -11.80
CA ASP A 177 -13.59 3.40 -12.25
C ASP A 177 -13.85 1.91 -11.91
N ARG A 178 -12.86 1.21 -11.42
CA ARG A 178 -12.98 -0.16 -10.88
C ARG A 178 -13.24 -0.21 -9.38
N VAL A 179 -13.09 0.90 -8.68
CA VAL A 179 -13.50 1.00 -7.27
C VAL A 179 -15.02 0.98 -7.21
N VAL A 180 -15.60 0.13 -6.37
CA VAL A 180 -17.06 0.02 -6.24
C VAL A 180 -17.65 1.26 -5.54
N PRO A 181 -18.95 1.59 -5.76
CA PRO A 181 -19.59 2.64 -4.98
C PRO A 181 -19.45 2.42 -3.46
N GLY A 182 -19.08 3.47 -2.73
CA GLY A 182 -18.73 3.39 -1.30
C GLY A 182 -17.30 2.91 -1.02
N GLY A 183 -16.61 2.35 -2.01
CA GLY A 183 -15.21 1.95 -1.90
C GLY A 183 -14.26 3.13 -1.74
N LEU A 184 -13.05 2.86 -1.31
CA LEU A 184 -12.07 3.85 -0.92
C LEU A 184 -10.88 3.90 -1.88
N VAL A 185 -10.46 5.11 -2.25
CA VAL A 185 -9.11 5.37 -2.77
C VAL A 185 -8.34 6.06 -1.66
N VAL A 186 -7.33 5.38 -1.13
CA VAL A 186 -6.50 5.82 0.00
C VAL A 186 -5.16 6.29 -0.53
N ILE A 187 -4.78 7.51 -0.18
CA ILE A 187 -3.60 8.21 -0.72
C ILE A 187 -2.68 8.56 0.43
N ASP A 188 -1.54 7.88 0.52
CA ASP A 188 -0.61 8.03 1.64
C ASP A 188 0.20 9.33 1.55
N ASP A 189 0.55 9.73 0.33
CA ASP A 189 1.50 10.81 0.04
C ASP A 189 0.89 12.20 -0.06
N TYR A 190 -0.43 12.33 0.05
CA TYR A 190 -1.09 13.63 -0.07
C TYR A 190 -0.62 14.61 1.00
N ALA A 191 -0.26 15.81 0.57
CA ALA A 191 0.34 16.87 1.39
C ALA A 191 1.68 16.47 2.07
N THR A 192 2.32 15.40 1.58
CA THR A 192 3.64 14.93 2.04
C THR A 192 4.65 14.98 0.90
N VAL A 193 4.25 14.50 -0.29
CA VAL A 193 5.09 14.54 -1.50
C VAL A 193 4.42 15.44 -2.54
N ALA A 194 5.14 16.48 -2.98
CA ALA A 194 4.58 17.51 -3.86
C ALA A 194 4.05 16.95 -5.18
N GLY A 195 4.82 16.07 -5.84
CA GLY A 195 4.43 15.50 -7.13
C GLY A 195 3.14 14.67 -7.05
N ALA A 196 3.04 13.79 -6.06
CA ALA A 196 1.83 13.00 -5.81
C ALA A 196 0.64 13.90 -5.43
N THR A 197 0.87 14.95 -4.64
CA THR A 197 -0.17 15.91 -4.24
C THR A 197 -0.75 16.64 -5.45
N ASP A 198 0.09 17.19 -6.34
CA ASP A 198 -0.36 17.90 -7.56
C ASP A 198 -1.25 17.00 -8.43
N VAL A 199 -0.84 15.73 -8.61
CA VAL A 199 -1.59 14.75 -9.39
C VAL A 199 -2.98 14.48 -8.81
N VAL A 200 -3.05 14.34 -7.49
CA VAL A 200 -4.31 14.11 -6.79
C VAL A 200 -5.23 15.33 -6.90
N ASP A 201 -4.69 16.54 -6.73
CA ASP A 201 -5.48 17.78 -6.85
C ASP A 201 -6.06 17.97 -8.26
N ASP A 202 -5.26 17.68 -9.30
CA ASP A 202 -5.75 17.68 -10.69
C ASP A 202 -6.88 16.66 -10.87
N PHE A 203 -6.67 15.42 -10.44
CA PHE A 203 -7.65 14.34 -10.54
C PHE A 203 -8.97 14.66 -9.84
N LEU A 204 -8.90 15.25 -8.64
CA LEU A 204 -10.08 15.69 -7.88
C LEU A 204 -10.86 16.77 -8.61
N ARG A 205 -10.15 17.77 -9.15
CA ARG A 205 -10.73 18.89 -9.89
C ARG A 205 -11.45 18.43 -11.14
N ASP A 206 -10.81 17.58 -11.93
CA ASP A 206 -11.33 17.10 -13.21
C ASP A 206 -12.59 16.23 -13.03
N ARG A 207 -12.73 15.56 -11.89
CA ARG A 207 -13.85 14.66 -11.59
C ARG A 207 -14.86 15.22 -10.58
N GLY A 208 -14.63 16.42 -10.04
CA GLY A 208 -15.52 17.03 -9.05
C GLY A 208 -15.57 16.24 -7.73
N LEU A 209 -14.47 15.59 -7.34
CA LEU A 209 -14.40 14.72 -6.17
C LEU A 209 -13.92 15.47 -4.92
N GLN A 210 -14.25 14.91 -3.76
CA GLN A 210 -13.82 15.45 -2.47
C GLN A 210 -12.82 14.53 -1.79
N LEU A 211 -11.71 15.11 -1.38
CA LEU A 211 -10.73 14.44 -0.52
C LEU A 211 -11.14 14.58 0.94
N ARG A 212 -10.94 13.52 1.70
CA ARG A 212 -11.19 13.45 3.15
C ARG A 212 -9.96 12.99 3.89
N LYS A 213 -9.92 13.25 5.18
CA LYS A 213 -8.94 12.68 6.12
C LYS A 213 -9.65 12.18 7.36
N LEU A 214 -8.97 11.36 8.15
CA LEU A 214 -9.46 11.00 9.47
C LEU A 214 -9.20 12.13 10.48
N PRO A 215 -10.06 12.28 11.52
CA PRO A 215 -9.91 13.37 12.49
C PRO A 215 -8.57 13.36 13.22
N ASN A 216 -8.09 12.17 13.57
CA ASN A 216 -6.92 11.95 14.42
C ASN A 216 -5.57 12.00 13.68
N TYR A 217 -5.60 11.95 12.32
CA TYR A 217 -4.34 11.96 11.56
C TYR A 217 -4.53 12.57 10.17
N ARG A 218 -3.49 13.24 9.65
CA ARG A 218 -3.58 13.93 8.36
C ARG A 218 -3.38 13.00 7.17
N THR A 219 -2.62 11.90 7.35
CA THR A 219 -2.30 10.90 6.33
C THR A 219 -2.68 9.49 6.83
N PRO A 220 -3.18 8.61 5.98
CA PRO A 220 -3.52 8.87 4.58
C PRO A 220 -4.75 9.75 4.43
N ALA A 221 -4.82 10.48 3.32
CA ALA A 221 -6.06 11.07 2.83
C ALA A 221 -6.84 10.03 2.02
N PHE A 222 -8.14 10.24 1.81
CA PHE A 222 -8.93 9.27 1.04
C PHE A 222 -10.11 9.89 0.31
N ILE A 223 -10.51 9.25 -0.79
CA ILE A 223 -11.73 9.52 -1.55
C ILE A 223 -12.70 8.37 -1.26
N VAL A 224 -13.97 8.68 -1.02
CA VAL A 224 -15.05 7.70 -1.06
C VAL A 224 -15.67 7.78 -2.45
N ARG A 225 -15.69 6.67 -3.18
CA ARG A 225 -16.33 6.67 -4.49
C ARG A 225 -17.85 6.83 -4.34
N PRO A 226 -18.47 7.79 -5.05
CA PRO A 226 -19.93 7.97 -5.08
C PRO A 226 -20.68 6.73 -5.56
#